data_c70ca25c293bf2456afb94dfcb5d7aac
#
_entry.id   c70ca25c293bf2456afb94dfcb5d7aac
#
_cell.length_a   1.000
_cell.length_b   1.000
_cell.length_c   1.000
_cell.angle_alpha   90.00
_cell.angle_beta   90.00
_cell.angle_gamma   90.00
#
_symmetry.space_group_name_H-M   'P 1'
#
loop_
_entity.id
_entity.type
_entity.pdbx_description
1 polymer ?
#
loop_
_entity_poly.entity_id
_entity_poly.type
_entity_poly.pdbx_seq_one_letter_code
_entity_poly.pdbx_strand_id
1 'polypeptide(L)'
;MKPLYGYIFLALGISFGIASNSLAKISEGFTKLTPSVLCILFMCITMFSIAKAMHALPVGFAYATYSGLTVTGVVLFAVLKLNQVPNLYSMIGLAFIIIGVLMVNLLGKQ
;
A
#
# COMPACT_ATOMS: atom_id res chain seq x y z
N MET A 1 -12.19 -14.26 15.08
CA MET A 1 -12.53 -13.11 14.22
C MET A 1 -12.64 -13.56 12.78
N LYS A 2 -13.59 -13.02 12.05
CA LYS A 2 -13.85 -13.49 10.69
C LYS A 2 -12.81 -12.96 9.72
N PRO A 3 -12.33 -13.80 8.77
CA PRO A 3 -11.38 -13.33 7.76
C PRO A 3 -11.88 -12.13 6.97
N LEU A 4 -13.20 -12.03 6.75
CA LEU A 4 -13.76 -10.88 6.02
C LEU A 4 -13.44 -9.56 6.70
N TYR A 5 -13.49 -9.54 8.03
CA TYR A 5 -13.14 -8.36 8.82
C TYR A 5 -11.69 -7.91 8.52
N GLY A 6 -10.78 -8.88 8.50
CA GLY A 6 -9.38 -8.59 8.17
C GLY A 6 -9.21 -8.05 6.77
N TYR A 7 -9.91 -8.63 5.80
CA TYR A 7 -9.82 -8.17 4.41
C TYR A 7 -10.38 -6.76 4.23
N ILE A 8 -11.46 -6.43 4.93
CA ILE A 8 -12.01 -5.08 4.88
C ILE A 8 -11.00 -4.06 5.40
N PHE A 9 -10.40 -4.33 6.56
CA PHE A 9 -9.39 -3.44 7.10
C PHE A 9 -8.14 -3.39 6.25
N LEU A 10 -7.77 -4.51 5.64
CA LEU A 10 -6.63 -4.55 4.71
C LEU A 10 -6.88 -3.64 3.52
N ALA A 11 -8.07 -3.71 2.92
CA ALA A 11 -8.43 -2.86 1.79
C ALA A 11 -8.42 -1.38 2.17
N LEU A 12 -8.95 -1.05 3.34
CA LEU A 12 -8.90 0.33 3.84
C LEU A 12 -7.45 0.81 4.02
N GLY A 13 -6.62 -0.04 4.62
CA GLY A 13 -5.21 0.29 4.83
C GLY A 13 -4.47 0.51 3.53
N ILE A 14 -4.73 -0.31 2.53
CA ILE A 14 -4.11 -0.16 1.22
C ILE A 14 -4.53 1.14 0.57
N SER A 15 -5.84 1.44 0.58
CA SER A 15 -6.36 2.66 -0.04
C SER A 15 -5.77 3.91 0.60
N PHE A 16 -5.81 4.01 1.92
CA PHE A 16 -5.25 5.15 2.62
C PHE A 16 -3.74 5.19 2.53
N GLY A 17 -3.09 4.02 2.46
CA GLY A 17 -1.65 3.95 2.29
C GLY A 17 -1.20 4.52 0.96
N ILE A 18 -1.90 4.19 -0.12
CA ILE A 18 -1.62 4.74 -1.44
C ILE A 18 -1.81 6.25 -1.41
N ALA A 19 -2.91 6.73 -0.83
CA ALA A 19 -3.18 8.15 -0.73
C ALA A 19 -2.11 8.86 0.10
N SER A 20 -1.72 8.29 1.23
CA SER A 20 -0.70 8.87 2.10
C SER A 20 0.65 8.99 1.39
N ASN A 21 1.08 7.92 0.72
CA ASN A 21 2.35 7.94 0.01
C ASN A 21 2.33 8.94 -1.15
N SER A 22 1.19 9.08 -1.81
CA SER A 22 1.03 10.07 -2.88
C SER A 22 1.10 11.48 -2.33
N LEU A 23 0.46 11.72 -1.19
CA LEU A 23 0.52 13.02 -0.51
C LEU A 23 1.92 13.35 -0.04
N ALA A 24 2.69 12.35 0.36
CA ALA A 24 4.08 12.56 0.75
C ALA A 24 4.88 13.17 -0.41
N LYS A 25 4.64 12.69 -1.63
CA LYS A 25 5.29 13.26 -2.81
C LYS A 25 4.82 14.69 -3.06
N ILE A 26 3.50 14.92 -2.98
CA ILE A 26 2.91 16.23 -3.22
C ILE A 26 3.39 17.25 -2.19
N SER A 27 3.72 16.80 -0.97
CA SER A 27 4.17 17.68 0.10
C SER A 27 5.58 18.25 -0.14
N GLU A 28 6.30 17.75 -1.13
CA GLU A 28 7.66 18.18 -1.46
C GLU A 28 8.57 18.15 -0.23
N GLY A 29 8.67 16.99 0.39
CA GLY A 29 9.51 16.80 1.56
C GLY A 29 8.93 17.40 2.82
N PHE A 30 7.60 17.44 2.91
CA PHE A 30 6.87 18.00 4.05
C PHE A 30 7.06 19.51 4.19
N THR A 31 7.30 20.18 3.07
CA THR A 31 7.39 21.66 3.07
C THR A 31 6.05 22.32 2.89
N LYS A 32 5.07 21.62 2.29
CA LYS A 32 3.71 22.14 2.12
C LYS A 32 2.82 21.64 3.24
N LEU A 33 2.18 22.57 3.95
CA LEU A 33 1.43 22.24 5.16
C LEU A 33 0.25 21.30 4.92
N THR A 34 -0.60 21.64 3.95
CA THR A 34 -1.83 20.85 3.73
C THR A 34 -1.55 19.41 3.32
N PRO A 35 -0.73 19.13 2.30
CA PRO A 35 -0.41 17.74 1.96
C PRO A 35 0.33 17.01 3.09
N SER A 36 1.17 17.71 3.85
CA SER A 36 1.91 17.10 4.94
C SER A 36 0.98 16.61 6.04
N VAL A 37 0.04 17.45 6.44
CA VAL A 37 -0.93 17.09 7.48
C VAL A 37 -1.80 15.94 7.03
N LEU A 38 -2.31 15.98 5.80
CA LEU A 38 -3.13 14.91 5.25
C LEU A 38 -2.35 13.61 5.13
N CYS A 39 -1.08 13.70 4.74
CA CYS A 39 -0.22 12.52 4.64
C CYS A 39 -0.10 11.81 5.99
N ILE A 40 0.20 12.57 7.04
CA ILE A 40 0.35 12.01 8.38
C ILE A 40 -0.98 11.44 8.87
N LEU A 41 -2.07 12.16 8.67
CA LEU A 41 -3.39 11.71 9.09
C LEU A 41 -3.76 10.38 8.41
N PHE A 42 -3.58 10.31 7.10
CA PHE A 42 -3.90 9.09 6.35
C PHE A 42 -2.98 7.93 6.75
N MET A 43 -1.73 8.21 7.05
CA MET A 43 -0.81 7.16 7.50
C MET A 43 -1.24 6.60 8.85
N CYS A 44 -1.74 7.44 9.74
CA CYS A 44 -2.29 6.98 11.02
C CYS A 44 -3.49 6.05 10.79
N ILE A 45 -4.39 6.43 9.88
CA ILE A 45 -5.54 5.59 9.54
C ILE A 45 -5.06 4.27 8.93
N THR A 46 -4.06 4.32 8.05
CA THR A 46 -3.49 3.12 7.44
C THR A 46 -2.92 2.19 8.50
N MET A 47 -2.13 2.71 9.42
CA MET A 47 -1.51 1.89 10.45
C MET A 47 -2.55 1.24 11.35
N PHE A 48 -3.58 1.99 11.73
CA PHE A 48 -4.68 1.45 12.50
C PHE A 48 -5.37 0.31 11.75
N SER A 49 -5.68 0.53 10.48
CA SER A 49 -6.37 -0.46 9.64
C SER A 49 -5.52 -1.73 9.47
N ILE A 50 -4.23 -1.57 9.22
CA ILE A 50 -3.33 -2.71 9.05
C ILE A 50 -3.18 -3.49 10.35
N ALA A 51 -3.12 -2.79 11.49
CA ALA A 51 -3.06 -3.45 12.78
C ALA A 51 -4.29 -4.31 13.01
N LYS A 52 -5.47 -3.82 12.63
CA LYS A 52 -6.70 -4.60 12.72
C LYS A 52 -6.67 -5.80 11.78
N ALA A 53 -6.15 -5.60 10.56
CA ALA A 53 -6.03 -6.69 9.61
C ALA A 53 -5.08 -7.77 10.12
N MET A 54 -3.98 -7.38 10.73
CA MET A 54 -3.01 -8.34 11.28
C MET A 54 -3.57 -9.12 12.46
N HIS A 55 -4.56 -8.56 13.15
CA HIS A 55 -5.23 -9.26 14.23
C HIS A 55 -6.09 -10.42 13.70
N ALA A 56 -6.68 -10.23 12.53
CA ALA A 56 -7.57 -11.21 11.92
C ALA A 56 -6.87 -12.14 10.94
N LEU A 57 -5.74 -11.72 10.37
CA LEU A 57 -5.02 -12.46 9.34
C LEU A 57 -3.57 -12.67 9.77
N PRO A 58 -2.87 -13.68 9.21
CA PRO A 58 -1.44 -13.83 9.51
C PRO A 58 -0.66 -12.56 9.14
N VAL A 59 0.31 -12.19 9.97
CA VAL A 59 1.06 -10.96 9.80
C VAL A 59 1.79 -10.92 8.45
N GLY A 60 2.44 -12.03 8.09
CA GLY A 60 3.16 -12.09 6.82
C GLY A 60 2.24 -11.92 5.63
N PHE A 61 1.10 -12.59 5.66
CA PHE A 61 0.09 -12.50 4.61
C PHE A 61 -0.45 -11.07 4.47
N ALA A 62 -0.87 -10.49 5.60
CA ALA A 62 -1.49 -9.17 5.58
C ALA A 62 -0.49 -8.11 5.14
N TYR A 63 0.70 -8.13 5.70
CA TYR A 63 1.68 -7.09 5.41
C TYR A 63 2.25 -7.21 4.00
N ALA A 64 2.49 -8.43 3.53
CA ALA A 64 2.97 -8.63 2.16
C ALA A 64 1.94 -8.13 1.14
N THR A 65 0.67 -8.45 1.37
CA THR A 65 -0.41 -8.00 0.50
C THR A 65 -0.52 -6.48 0.52
N TYR A 66 -0.51 -5.89 1.71
CA TYR A 66 -0.55 -4.44 1.86
C TYR A 66 0.62 -3.79 1.11
N SER A 67 1.84 -4.26 1.36
CA SER A 67 3.03 -3.65 0.77
C SER A 67 3.03 -3.76 -0.74
N GLY A 68 2.73 -4.95 -1.27
CA GLY A 68 2.76 -5.16 -2.71
C GLY A 68 1.71 -4.32 -3.44
N LEU A 69 0.49 -4.31 -2.93
CA LEU A 69 -0.59 -3.54 -3.56
C LEU A 69 -0.38 -2.04 -3.39
N THR A 70 0.16 -1.62 -2.25
CA THR A 70 0.46 -0.20 -2.04
C THR A 70 1.55 0.27 -2.99
N VAL A 71 2.62 -0.51 -3.15
CA VAL A 71 3.69 -0.17 -4.09
C VAL A 71 3.13 -0.04 -5.51
N THR A 72 2.32 -1.01 -5.93
CA THR A 72 1.71 -0.99 -7.25
C THR A 72 0.84 0.26 -7.43
N GLY A 73 0.02 0.58 -6.42
CA GLY A 73 -0.85 1.76 -6.48
C GLY A 73 -0.08 3.06 -6.55
N VAL A 74 1.00 3.18 -5.78
CA VAL A 74 1.83 4.38 -5.80
C VAL A 74 2.52 4.55 -7.14
N VAL A 75 3.01 3.45 -7.73
CA VAL A 75 3.63 3.51 -9.06
C VAL A 75 2.61 3.92 -10.11
N LEU A 76 1.39 3.38 -10.04
CA LEU A 76 0.33 3.80 -10.97
C LEU A 76 0.04 5.29 -10.84
N PHE A 77 -0.01 5.79 -9.60
CA PHE A 77 -0.20 7.22 -9.38
C PHE A 77 0.93 8.02 -10.02
N ALA A 78 2.17 7.59 -9.83
CA ALA A 78 3.32 8.28 -10.39
C ALA A 78 3.27 8.33 -11.92
N VAL A 79 2.90 7.21 -12.55
CA VAL A 79 2.79 7.15 -14.01
C VAL A 79 1.67 8.05 -14.52
N LEU A 80 0.50 8.00 -13.87
CA LEU A 80 -0.68 8.69 -14.39
C LEU A 80 -0.71 10.17 -14.06
N LYS A 81 -0.22 10.55 -12.89
CA LYS A 81 -0.34 11.94 -12.42
C LYS A 81 0.97 12.72 -12.47
N LEU A 82 2.09 12.05 -12.30
CA LEU A 82 3.39 12.70 -12.27
C LEU A 82 4.21 12.45 -13.53
N ASN A 83 3.66 11.69 -14.47
CA ASN A 83 4.31 11.35 -15.73
C ASN A 83 5.69 10.69 -15.54
N GLN A 84 5.83 9.92 -14.48
CA GLN A 84 7.07 9.20 -14.19
C GLN A 84 6.93 7.76 -14.71
N VAL A 85 7.52 7.49 -15.87
CA VAL A 85 7.44 6.17 -16.46
C VAL A 85 8.60 5.31 -15.95
N PRO A 86 8.34 4.14 -15.36
CA PRO A 86 9.44 3.28 -14.90
C PRO A 86 10.23 2.73 -16.06
N ASN A 87 11.54 2.55 -15.85
CA ASN A 87 12.37 1.92 -16.86
C ASN A 87 12.13 0.41 -16.87
N LEU A 88 12.80 -0.30 -17.79
CA LEU A 88 12.60 -1.74 -17.94
C LEU A 88 12.93 -2.50 -16.65
N TYR A 89 14.01 -2.12 -15.96
CA TYR A 89 14.39 -2.80 -14.73
C TYR A 89 13.35 -2.62 -13.64
N SER A 90 12.79 -1.42 -13.53
CA SER A 90 11.73 -1.16 -12.56
C SER A 90 10.47 -1.96 -12.88
N MET A 91 10.13 -2.09 -14.15
CA MET A 91 8.97 -2.86 -14.56
C MET A 91 9.14 -4.34 -14.22
N ILE A 92 10.35 -4.87 -14.43
CA ILE A 92 10.66 -6.26 -14.09
C ILE A 92 10.53 -6.47 -12.57
N GLY A 93 11.09 -5.55 -11.80
CA GLY A 93 11.01 -5.61 -10.33
C GLY A 93 9.57 -5.56 -9.84
N LEU A 94 8.76 -4.68 -10.43
CA LEU A 94 7.35 -4.60 -10.08
C LEU A 94 6.61 -5.89 -10.40
N ALA A 95 6.94 -6.51 -11.52
CA ALA A 95 6.36 -7.80 -11.89
C ALA A 95 6.68 -8.86 -10.83
N PHE A 96 7.92 -8.89 -10.33
CA PHE A 96 8.30 -9.83 -9.27
C PHE A 96 7.53 -9.56 -7.98
N ILE A 97 7.32 -8.29 -7.63
CA ILE A 97 6.53 -7.94 -6.45
C ILE A 97 5.11 -8.48 -6.59
N ILE A 98 4.48 -8.24 -7.73
CA ILE A 98 3.12 -8.69 -7.98
C ILE A 98 3.03 -10.22 -7.94
N ILE A 99 3.99 -10.90 -8.56
CA ILE A 99 4.04 -12.36 -8.53
C ILE A 99 4.18 -12.85 -7.10
N GLY A 100 5.06 -12.21 -6.30
CA GLY A 100 5.25 -12.58 -4.91
C GLY A 100 3.97 -12.42 -4.09
N VAL A 101 3.25 -11.32 -4.29
CA VAL A 101 1.98 -11.08 -3.60
C VAL A 101 0.95 -12.15 -3.99
N LEU A 102 0.87 -12.48 -5.27
CA LEU A 102 -0.05 -13.51 -5.74
C LEU A 102 0.28 -14.87 -5.11
N MET A 103 1.56 -15.21 -5.02
CA MET A 103 1.97 -16.46 -4.39
C MET A 103 1.58 -16.50 -2.92
N VAL A 104 1.78 -15.40 -2.20
CA VAL A 104 1.40 -15.33 -0.79
C VAL A 104 -0.10 -15.49 -0.62
N ASN A 105 -0.88 -14.84 -1.49
CA ASN A 105 -2.34 -14.87 -1.38
C ASN A 105 -2.95 -16.20 -1.80
N LEU A 106 -2.39 -16.82 -2.82
CA LEU A 106 -3.00 -18.02 -3.40
C LEU A 106 -2.40 -19.30 -2.86
N LEU A 107 -1.10 -19.32 -2.62
CA LEU A 107 -0.38 -20.54 -2.26
C LEU A 107 0.10 -20.57 -0.83
N GLY A 108 0.35 -19.40 -0.24
CA GLY A 108 0.91 -19.30 1.09
C GLY A 108 -0.11 -19.10 2.19
N LYS A 109 -1.32 -19.55 2.03
CA LYS A 109 -2.37 -19.39 3.05
C LYS A 109 -2.02 -20.17 4.31
N GLN A 110 -2.18 -19.53 5.41
CA GLN A 110 -1.88 -20.11 6.73
C GLN A 110 -3.10 -20.11 7.61
#